data_67d0c0447c437d1c66f667c626779f38
#
_entry.id   67d0c0447c437d1c66f667c626779f38
#
_cell.length_a   1.000
_cell.length_b   1.000
_cell.length_c   1.000
_cell.angle_alpha   90.00
_cell.angle_beta   90.00
_cell.angle_gamma   90.00
#
_symmetry.space_group_name_H-M   'P 1'
#
loop_
_entity.id
_entity.type
_entity.pdbx_description
1 polymer ?
#
loop_
_entity_poly.entity_id
_entity_poly.type
_entity_poly.pdbx_seq_one_letter_code
_entity_poly.pdbx_strand_id
1 'polypeptide(L)'
;MSWPAWEALRGADLVLAADPAHPQLAAVRQAGVQVEIVERGTAPALARRLSTGSERVTVWLGSPDGDPGLTDALARLAVEEAGAVPEIELLPGSYDLPGARLLDLASVMDRLRSPGGCPWDAEQTHASLVKYLVEEAFELVEAIEEGDRETLREELGDVLLQVFFHSRIAEEHPEDPFSIDDVAGDIVEKLMYRHPHVFGDVEAEGTAAVEANWEQLKAAEKQRESVLDGVPAGLPALAYAAKLVSRVRRAGFTAVPDAPYELPTELTAESAGRLLLAVAQRAHDAGVDVDAALRASARGYRREVRAAEGLAD
;
A
#
# COMPACT_ATOMS: atom_id res chain seq x y z
N MET A 1 -1.13 -0.12 -22.01
CA MET A 1 -0.01 0.56 -22.70
C MET A 1 -0.46 1.96 -23.07
N SER A 2 0.38 2.96 -22.84
CA SER A 2 0.06 4.37 -23.11
C SER A 2 -0.09 4.66 -24.61
N TRP A 3 -0.78 5.76 -24.96
CA TRP A 3 -0.89 6.16 -26.36
C TRP A 3 0.47 6.48 -26.99
N PRO A 4 1.38 7.24 -26.34
CA PRO A 4 2.73 7.47 -26.86
C PRO A 4 3.51 6.16 -27.10
N ALA A 5 3.41 5.18 -26.19
CA ALA A 5 4.04 3.87 -26.39
C ALA A 5 3.48 3.12 -27.61
N TRP A 6 2.15 3.20 -27.86
CA TRP A 6 1.55 2.64 -29.07
C TRP A 6 2.01 3.35 -30.34
N GLU A 7 2.16 4.68 -30.32
CA GLU A 7 2.69 5.45 -31.45
C GLU A 7 4.14 5.06 -31.76
N ALA A 8 4.97 4.95 -30.71
CA ALA A 8 6.37 4.52 -30.86
C ALA A 8 6.46 3.11 -31.44
N LEU A 9 5.69 2.15 -30.93
CA LEU A 9 5.68 0.77 -31.43
C LEU A 9 5.24 0.65 -32.88
N ARG A 10 4.27 1.45 -33.31
CA ARG A 10 3.74 1.44 -34.68
C ARG A 10 4.65 2.20 -35.65
N GLY A 11 5.38 3.21 -35.16
CA GLY A 11 6.30 4.01 -35.95
C GLY A 11 7.73 3.45 -35.99
N ALA A 12 8.03 2.39 -35.23
CA ALA A 12 9.36 1.81 -35.18
C ALA A 12 9.70 1.01 -36.44
N ASP A 13 10.95 1.14 -36.90
CA ASP A 13 11.52 0.30 -37.95
C ASP A 13 11.84 -1.11 -37.43
N LEU A 14 12.12 -1.21 -36.13
CA LEU A 14 12.47 -2.45 -35.45
C LEU A 14 11.96 -2.46 -34.02
N VAL A 15 11.22 -3.50 -33.64
CA VAL A 15 10.79 -3.72 -32.27
C VAL A 15 11.41 -5.00 -31.74
N LEU A 16 12.10 -4.90 -30.62
CA LEU A 16 12.84 -5.99 -29.98
C LEU A 16 12.26 -6.27 -28.59
N ALA A 17 12.28 -7.54 -28.20
CA ALA A 17 11.98 -7.98 -26.82
C ALA A 17 12.89 -9.17 -26.48
N ALA A 18 13.19 -9.35 -25.18
CA ALA A 18 13.96 -10.51 -24.72
C ALA A 18 13.08 -11.71 -24.36
N ASP A 19 11.93 -11.44 -23.77
CA ASP A 19 11.07 -12.49 -23.24
C ASP A 19 9.95 -12.87 -24.22
N PRO A 20 9.93 -14.12 -24.72
CA PRO A 20 8.84 -14.60 -25.57
C PRO A 20 7.50 -14.71 -24.82
N ALA A 21 7.51 -14.72 -23.48
CA ALA A 21 6.34 -14.75 -22.62
C ALA A 21 5.96 -13.36 -22.07
N HIS A 22 6.56 -12.28 -22.59
CA HIS A 22 6.28 -10.92 -22.14
C HIS A 22 4.76 -10.63 -22.16
N PRO A 23 4.16 -10.14 -21.06
CA PRO A 23 2.70 -10.02 -20.89
C PRO A 23 2.01 -9.21 -21.98
N GLN A 24 2.66 -8.20 -22.53
CA GLN A 24 2.11 -7.33 -23.57
C GLN A 24 2.35 -7.83 -25.00
N LEU A 25 3.19 -8.84 -25.18
CA LEU A 25 3.63 -9.29 -26.51
C LEU A 25 2.46 -9.76 -27.39
N ALA A 26 1.49 -10.45 -26.80
CA ALA A 26 0.30 -10.90 -27.49
C ALA A 26 -0.51 -9.72 -28.04
N ALA A 27 -0.74 -8.69 -27.23
CA ALA A 27 -1.48 -7.48 -27.64
C ALA A 27 -0.71 -6.67 -28.70
N VAL A 28 0.61 -6.55 -28.56
CA VAL A 28 1.46 -5.86 -29.53
C VAL A 28 1.43 -6.55 -30.90
N ARG A 29 1.55 -7.87 -30.94
CA ARG A 29 1.44 -8.66 -32.17
C ARG A 29 0.05 -8.62 -32.79
N GLN A 30 -1.00 -8.67 -31.95
CA GLN A 30 -2.39 -8.56 -32.42
C GLN A 30 -2.67 -7.19 -33.05
N ALA A 31 -2.00 -6.12 -32.59
CA ALA A 31 -2.06 -4.79 -33.18
C ALA A 31 -1.27 -4.67 -34.52
N GLY A 32 -0.69 -5.74 -35.00
CA GLY A 32 0.05 -5.79 -36.27
C GLY A 32 1.53 -5.40 -36.18
N VAL A 33 2.06 -5.19 -34.99
CA VAL A 33 3.48 -4.84 -34.77
C VAL A 33 4.32 -6.11 -34.76
N GLN A 34 5.35 -6.18 -35.61
CA GLN A 34 6.28 -7.30 -35.64
C GLN A 34 7.32 -7.12 -34.52
N VAL A 35 7.45 -8.13 -33.65
CA VAL A 35 8.42 -8.12 -32.55
C VAL A 35 9.41 -9.27 -32.72
N GLU A 36 10.68 -8.92 -32.84
CA GLU A 36 11.79 -9.85 -32.87
C GLU A 36 12.21 -10.21 -31.43
N ILE A 37 12.28 -11.49 -31.12
CA ILE A 37 12.77 -11.97 -29.84
C ILE A 37 14.27 -12.16 -29.95
N VAL A 38 15.00 -11.51 -29.05
CA VAL A 38 16.46 -11.51 -29.04
C VAL A 38 16.99 -11.92 -27.66
N GLU A 39 18.15 -12.53 -27.65
CA GLU A 39 18.83 -12.82 -26.40
C GLU A 39 19.22 -11.50 -25.69
N ARG A 40 18.80 -11.34 -24.44
CA ARG A 40 19.05 -10.13 -23.65
C ARG A 40 20.56 -9.88 -23.41
N GLY A 41 21.29 -10.92 -23.10
CA GLY A 41 22.71 -10.85 -22.78
C GLY A 41 22.96 -10.01 -21.49
N THR A 42 24.13 -9.36 -21.43
CA THR A 42 24.46 -8.41 -20.35
C THR A 42 23.94 -7.02 -20.72
N ALA A 43 23.64 -6.19 -19.70
CA ALA A 43 23.17 -4.80 -19.90
C ALA A 43 24.09 -3.98 -20.83
N PRO A 44 25.45 -4.02 -20.73
CA PRO A 44 26.34 -3.35 -21.69
C PRO A 44 26.26 -3.89 -23.12
N ALA A 45 26.06 -5.20 -23.29
CA ALA A 45 25.93 -5.80 -24.62
C ALA A 45 24.59 -5.39 -25.26
N LEU A 46 23.51 -5.39 -24.49
CA LEU A 46 22.20 -4.92 -24.92
C LEU A 46 22.23 -3.43 -25.27
N ALA A 47 22.84 -2.59 -24.42
CA ALA A 47 23.00 -1.17 -24.69
C ALA A 47 23.71 -0.91 -26.02
N ARG A 48 24.81 -1.58 -26.30
CA ARG A 48 25.51 -1.48 -27.59
C ARG A 48 24.65 -1.94 -28.76
N ARG A 49 23.92 -3.04 -28.60
CA ARG A 49 23.01 -3.55 -29.64
C ARG A 49 21.92 -2.54 -29.99
N LEU A 50 21.29 -1.92 -28.98
CA LEU A 50 20.25 -0.92 -29.15
C LEU A 50 20.78 0.39 -29.77
N SER A 51 22.04 0.72 -29.53
CA SER A 51 22.70 1.91 -30.07
C SER A 51 23.26 1.71 -31.48
N THR A 52 23.17 0.52 -32.05
CA THR A 52 23.68 0.24 -33.38
C THR A 52 22.66 0.62 -34.46
N GLY A 53 22.99 1.49 -35.38
CA GLY A 53 22.13 1.87 -36.52
C GLY A 53 21.36 3.17 -36.27
N SER A 54 22.07 4.29 -36.15
CA SER A 54 21.54 5.62 -35.84
C SER A 54 20.48 6.20 -36.80
N GLU A 55 20.23 5.57 -37.92
CA GLU A 55 19.20 6.00 -38.89
C GLU A 55 17.85 5.26 -38.72
N ARG A 56 17.76 4.33 -37.78
CA ARG A 56 16.57 3.50 -37.58
C ARG A 56 15.96 3.74 -36.22
N VAL A 57 14.64 3.88 -36.18
CA VAL A 57 13.89 3.92 -34.92
C VAL A 57 13.74 2.50 -34.38
N THR A 58 14.50 2.19 -33.34
CA THR A 58 14.43 0.89 -32.67
C THR A 58 13.71 1.04 -31.33
N VAL A 59 12.68 0.24 -31.12
CA VAL A 59 11.99 0.17 -29.82
C VAL A 59 12.39 -1.12 -29.13
N TRP A 60 12.86 -0.97 -27.90
CA TRP A 60 13.05 -2.07 -26.96
C TRP A 60 11.81 -2.20 -26.08
N LEU A 61 11.10 -3.31 -26.19
CA LEU A 61 10.02 -3.64 -25.27
C LEU A 61 10.66 -4.19 -23.99
N GLY A 62 10.79 -3.32 -22.99
CA GLY A 62 11.47 -3.61 -21.72
C GLY A 62 10.82 -4.78 -21.00
N SER A 63 11.65 -5.58 -20.35
CA SER A 63 11.19 -6.72 -19.55
C SER A 63 10.43 -6.27 -18.30
N PRO A 64 9.58 -7.12 -17.72
CA PRO A 64 8.86 -6.79 -16.48
C PRO A 64 9.75 -6.42 -15.29
N ASP A 65 10.99 -6.92 -15.27
CA ASP A 65 12.00 -6.58 -14.24
C ASP A 65 12.74 -5.24 -14.52
N GLY A 66 12.33 -4.49 -15.55
CA GLY A 66 12.91 -3.18 -15.89
C GLY A 66 14.32 -3.24 -16.48
N ASP A 67 14.80 -4.41 -16.93
CA ASP A 67 16.14 -4.61 -17.50
C ASP A 67 17.26 -4.01 -16.63
N PRO A 68 17.52 -4.56 -15.41
CA PRO A 68 18.46 -3.97 -14.46
C PRO A 68 19.82 -3.61 -15.06
N GLY A 69 20.24 -2.36 -14.87
CA GLY A 69 21.51 -1.83 -15.35
C GLY A 69 21.52 -1.37 -16.83
N LEU A 70 20.41 -1.53 -17.58
CA LEU A 70 20.34 -1.08 -18.97
C LEU A 70 20.44 0.43 -19.09
N THR A 71 19.69 1.16 -18.28
CA THR A 71 19.73 2.63 -18.27
C THR A 71 21.12 3.16 -17.94
N ASP A 72 21.78 2.58 -16.94
CA ASP A 72 23.16 2.93 -16.59
C ASP A 72 24.15 2.61 -17.72
N ALA A 73 23.97 1.47 -18.39
CA ALA A 73 24.81 1.07 -19.50
C ALA A 73 24.64 2.00 -20.72
N LEU A 74 23.41 2.41 -21.02
CA LEU A 74 23.10 3.39 -22.07
C LEU A 74 23.68 4.78 -21.74
N ALA A 75 23.53 5.23 -20.49
CA ALA A 75 24.11 6.50 -20.04
C ALA A 75 25.64 6.51 -20.16
N ARG A 76 26.31 5.42 -19.75
CA ARG A 76 27.75 5.28 -19.89
C ARG A 76 28.19 5.31 -21.36
N LEU A 77 27.49 4.55 -22.20
CA LEU A 77 27.78 4.50 -23.63
C LEU A 77 27.65 5.89 -24.28
N ALA A 78 26.61 6.65 -23.92
CA ALA A 78 26.40 8.01 -24.40
C ALA A 78 27.52 8.98 -24.00
N VAL A 79 28.14 8.76 -22.84
CA VAL A 79 29.29 9.54 -22.37
C VAL A 79 30.61 9.13 -23.09
N GLU A 80 30.82 7.81 -23.24
CA GLU A 80 32.04 7.25 -23.82
C GLU A 80 32.14 7.48 -25.34
N GLU A 81 31.01 7.42 -26.04
CA GLU A 81 30.89 7.51 -27.49
C GLU A 81 30.10 8.77 -27.91
N ALA A 82 30.43 9.92 -27.32
CA ALA A 82 29.72 11.18 -27.56
C ALA A 82 29.60 11.52 -29.05
N GLY A 83 28.35 11.55 -29.55
CA GLY A 83 28.02 11.82 -30.96
C GLY A 83 27.87 10.60 -31.86
N ALA A 84 28.09 9.36 -31.35
CA ALA A 84 27.88 8.12 -32.07
C ALA A 84 26.64 7.33 -31.56
N VAL A 85 26.07 7.76 -30.43
CA VAL A 85 24.89 7.12 -29.84
C VAL A 85 23.63 7.81 -30.34
N PRO A 86 22.57 7.08 -30.75
CA PRO A 86 21.29 7.64 -31.14
C PRO A 86 20.62 8.36 -29.96
N GLU A 87 19.67 9.23 -30.28
CA GLU A 87 18.79 9.82 -29.25
C GLU A 87 18.01 8.70 -28.58
N ILE A 88 18.01 8.69 -27.24
CA ILE A 88 17.35 7.66 -26.45
C ILE A 88 16.20 8.30 -25.68
N GLU A 89 15.00 7.83 -25.94
CA GLU A 89 13.80 8.21 -25.23
C GLU A 89 13.28 7.05 -24.38
N LEU A 90 13.01 7.31 -23.10
CA LEU A 90 12.33 6.35 -22.23
C LEU A 90 10.84 6.63 -22.22
N LEU A 91 10.08 5.73 -22.84
CA LEU A 91 8.61 5.80 -22.87
C LEU A 91 8.01 4.86 -21.81
N PRO A 92 7.44 5.39 -20.73
CA PRO A 92 6.69 4.58 -19.78
C PRO A 92 5.47 3.95 -20.46
N GLY A 93 5.38 2.64 -20.45
CA GLY A 93 4.30 1.91 -21.13
C GLY A 93 2.90 2.18 -20.57
N SER A 94 2.80 2.59 -19.30
CA SER A 94 1.50 2.70 -18.60
C SER A 94 1.47 3.81 -17.52
N TYR A 95 2.49 4.64 -17.37
CA TYR A 95 2.58 5.64 -16.28
C TYR A 95 1.73 6.90 -16.50
N ASP A 96 1.03 6.98 -17.58
CA ASP A 96 0.02 8.00 -17.89
C ASP A 96 -1.30 7.79 -17.12
N LEU A 97 -1.49 6.60 -16.55
CA LEU A 97 -2.68 6.30 -15.75
C LEU A 97 -2.35 6.33 -14.25
N PRO A 98 -3.17 7.01 -13.44
CA PRO A 98 -3.05 6.92 -11.98
C PRO A 98 -3.08 5.46 -11.51
N GLY A 99 -2.13 5.06 -10.67
CA GLY A 99 -2.03 3.69 -10.17
C GLY A 99 -1.20 2.74 -11.04
N ALA A 100 -0.74 3.14 -12.22
CA ALA A 100 0.05 2.26 -13.10
C ALA A 100 1.33 1.71 -12.45
N ARG A 101 1.94 2.45 -11.51
CA ARG A 101 3.09 1.99 -10.71
C ARG A 101 2.80 0.79 -9.81
N LEU A 102 1.53 0.53 -9.50
CA LEU A 102 1.15 -0.67 -8.74
C LEU A 102 1.42 -1.95 -9.52
N LEU A 103 1.37 -1.91 -10.85
CA LEU A 103 1.75 -3.03 -11.71
C LEU A 103 3.24 -3.34 -11.62
N ASP A 104 4.09 -2.30 -11.52
CA ASP A 104 5.52 -2.49 -11.31
C ASP A 104 5.77 -3.11 -9.94
N LEU A 105 5.09 -2.63 -8.90
CA LEU A 105 5.23 -3.17 -7.55
C LEU A 105 4.81 -4.64 -7.49
N ALA A 106 3.70 -5.01 -8.15
CA ALA A 106 3.29 -6.41 -8.27
C ALA A 106 4.38 -7.26 -8.93
N SER A 107 4.94 -6.78 -10.05
CA SER A 107 6.00 -7.49 -10.78
C SER A 107 7.30 -7.61 -9.97
N VAL A 108 7.68 -6.56 -9.24
CA VAL A 108 8.86 -6.56 -8.35
C VAL A 108 8.66 -7.56 -7.23
N MET A 109 7.48 -7.57 -6.58
CA MET A 109 7.20 -8.49 -5.48
C MET A 109 7.19 -9.95 -5.96
N ASP A 110 6.58 -10.23 -7.11
CA ASP A 110 6.65 -11.56 -7.73
C ASP A 110 8.11 -11.97 -7.99
N ARG A 111 8.91 -11.08 -8.57
CA ARG A 111 10.32 -11.37 -8.86
C ARG A 111 11.13 -11.65 -7.61
N LEU A 112 10.91 -10.90 -6.52
CA LEU A 112 11.63 -11.09 -5.25
C LEU A 112 11.34 -12.48 -4.64
N ARG A 113 10.12 -12.98 -4.74
CA ARG A 113 9.73 -14.29 -4.18
C ARG A 113 9.89 -15.47 -5.14
N SER A 114 10.11 -15.22 -6.41
CA SER A 114 10.27 -16.28 -7.43
C SER A 114 11.67 -16.91 -7.41
N PRO A 115 11.85 -18.11 -7.97
CA PRO A 115 13.16 -18.75 -8.06
C PRO A 115 14.22 -17.83 -8.68
N GLY A 116 15.34 -17.65 -7.97
CA GLY A 116 16.42 -16.72 -8.34
C GLY A 116 16.15 -15.27 -7.91
N GLY A 117 15.11 -15.02 -7.11
CA GLY A 117 14.86 -13.76 -6.42
C GLY A 117 15.64 -13.63 -5.11
N CYS A 118 15.06 -12.95 -4.14
CA CYS A 118 15.68 -12.71 -2.84
C CYS A 118 15.44 -13.89 -1.88
N PRO A 119 16.50 -14.54 -1.35
CA PRO A 119 16.33 -15.66 -0.42
C PRO A 119 15.57 -15.28 0.85
N TRP A 120 15.78 -14.07 1.35
CA TRP A 120 15.10 -13.58 2.56
C TRP A 120 13.59 -13.42 2.31
N ASP A 121 13.20 -12.79 1.19
CA ASP A 121 11.78 -12.61 0.84
C ASP A 121 11.09 -13.96 0.60
N ALA A 122 11.78 -14.92 0.00
CA ALA A 122 11.25 -16.26 -0.24
C ALA A 122 10.95 -17.05 1.04
N GLU A 123 11.67 -16.79 2.14
CA GLU A 123 11.47 -17.46 3.44
C GLU A 123 10.36 -16.82 4.28
N GLN A 124 9.89 -15.61 3.94
CA GLN A 124 8.90 -14.94 4.76
C GLN A 124 7.53 -15.63 4.70
N THR A 125 6.83 -15.57 5.82
CA THR A 125 5.46 -16.05 6.00
C THR A 125 4.57 -14.91 6.49
N HIS A 126 3.24 -15.07 6.41
CA HIS A 126 2.32 -14.13 7.03
C HIS A 126 2.68 -13.82 8.50
N ALA A 127 3.04 -14.85 9.27
CA ALA A 127 3.37 -14.71 10.68
C ALA A 127 4.68 -13.95 10.93
N SER A 128 5.72 -14.18 10.11
CA SER A 128 7.01 -13.49 10.26
C SER A 128 6.94 -12.00 9.93
N LEU A 129 5.99 -11.61 9.07
CA LEU A 129 5.80 -10.22 8.63
C LEU A 129 4.89 -9.39 9.54
N VAL A 130 4.14 -9.99 10.46
CA VAL A 130 3.22 -9.25 11.36
C VAL A 130 3.91 -8.11 12.10
N LYS A 131 5.14 -8.33 12.58
CA LYS A 131 5.89 -7.31 13.33
C LYS A 131 6.20 -6.08 12.47
N TYR A 132 6.57 -6.27 11.21
CA TYR A 132 6.83 -5.19 10.26
C TYR A 132 5.54 -4.45 9.91
N LEU A 133 4.45 -5.15 9.57
CA LEU A 133 3.16 -4.51 9.32
C LEU A 133 2.71 -3.60 10.47
N VAL A 134 2.96 -4.00 11.73
CA VAL A 134 2.64 -3.18 12.91
C VAL A 134 3.59 -1.99 13.03
N GLU A 135 4.87 -2.17 12.75
CA GLU A 135 5.90 -1.13 12.74
C GLU A 135 5.56 -0.06 11.71
N GLU A 136 5.42 -0.41 10.43
CA GLU A 136 5.06 0.51 9.35
C GLU A 136 3.72 1.24 9.60
N ALA A 137 2.74 0.54 10.20
CA ALA A 137 1.47 1.19 10.55
C ALA A 137 1.64 2.28 11.63
N PHE A 138 2.55 2.11 12.59
CA PHE A 138 2.81 3.13 13.62
C PHE A 138 3.71 4.25 13.09
N GLU A 139 4.67 3.98 12.23
CA GLU A 139 5.50 4.98 11.56
C GLU A 139 4.64 5.87 10.65
N LEU A 140 3.71 5.27 9.91
CA LEU A 140 2.69 6.03 9.15
C LEU A 140 1.83 6.91 10.06
N VAL A 141 1.40 6.42 11.22
CA VAL A 141 0.64 7.23 12.20
C VAL A 141 1.48 8.40 12.70
N GLU A 142 2.76 8.19 13.02
CA GLU A 142 3.67 9.23 13.48
C GLU A 142 3.85 10.31 12.40
N ALA A 143 4.11 9.93 11.16
CA ALA A 143 4.23 10.84 10.02
C ALA A 143 2.96 11.69 9.79
N ILE A 144 1.77 11.10 9.95
CA ILE A 144 0.49 11.81 9.87
C ILE A 144 0.35 12.83 11.01
N GLU A 145 0.67 12.43 12.24
CA GLU A 145 0.52 13.27 13.45
C GLU A 145 1.54 14.42 13.48
N GLU A 146 2.72 14.23 12.89
CA GLU A 146 3.75 15.26 12.75
C GLU A 146 3.54 16.17 11.54
N GLY A 147 2.72 15.74 10.59
CA GLY A 147 2.44 16.47 9.35
C GLY A 147 3.60 16.46 8.37
N ASP A 148 4.55 15.53 8.52
CA ASP A 148 5.67 15.34 7.62
C ASP A 148 5.23 14.64 6.33
N ARG A 149 5.19 15.40 5.25
CA ARG A 149 4.72 14.90 3.95
C ARG A 149 5.72 13.98 3.23
N GLU A 150 7.00 14.11 3.51
CA GLU A 150 8.05 13.29 2.91
C GLU A 150 8.02 11.89 3.54
N THR A 151 8.09 11.85 4.87
CA THR A 151 7.94 10.61 5.64
C THR A 151 6.57 9.95 5.40
N LEU A 152 5.48 10.74 5.36
CA LEU A 152 4.14 10.20 5.05
C LEU A 152 4.11 9.43 3.71
N ARG A 153 4.82 9.91 2.69
CA ARG A 153 4.88 9.23 1.39
C ARG A 153 5.69 7.93 1.47
N GLU A 154 6.76 7.93 2.23
CA GLU A 154 7.61 6.76 2.48
C GLU A 154 6.82 5.68 3.20
N GLU A 155 6.22 6.00 4.33
CA GLU A 155 5.47 5.05 5.17
C GLU A 155 4.20 4.50 4.48
N LEU A 156 3.55 5.31 3.63
CA LEU A 156 2.48 4.80 2.76
C LEU A 156 3.01 3.76 1.77
N GLY A 157 4.24 3.90 1.31
CA GLY A 157 4.93 2.92 0.46
C GLY A 157 5.18 1.61 1.20
N ASP A 158 5.63 1.68 2.46
CA ASP A 158 5.97 0.51 3.26
C ASP A 158 4.72 -0.25 3.72
N VAL A 159 3.65 0.45 4.09
CA VAL A 159 2.34 -0.19 4.30
C VAL A 159 1.82 -0.84 3.02
N LEU A 160 1.98 -0.19 1.87
CA LEU A 160 1.59 -0.76 0.58
C LEU A 160 2.43 -2.01 0.25
N LEU A 161 3.75 -1.99 0.52
CA LEU A 161 4.63 -3.15 0.39
C LEU A 161 4.08 -4.33 1.21
N GLN A 162 3.67 -4.12 2.45
CA GLN A 162 3.09 -5.19 3.27
C GLN A 162 1.85 -5.81 2.63
N VAL A 163 0.98 -5.00 2.02
CA VAL A 163 -0.21 -5.50 1.31
C VAL A 163 0.20 -6.40 0.14
N PHE A 164 1.12 -5.95 -0.72
CA PHE A 164 1.59 -6.73 -1.86
C PHE A 164 2.34 -7.99 -1.44
N PHE A 165 3.15 -7.90 -0.40
CA PHE A 165 3.91 -9.04 0.12
C PHE A 165 2.97 -10.13 0.64
N HIS A 166 2.00 -9.76 1.46
CA HIS A 166 1.01 -10.69 1.98
C HIS A 166 0.15 -11.30 0.86
N SER A 167 -0.24 -10.53 -0.15
CA SER A 167 -0.98 -11.04 -1.30
C SER A 167 -0.13 -12.05 -2.09
N ARG A 168 1.14 -11.76 -2.32
CA ARG A 168 2.03 -12.66 -3.05
C ARG A 168 2.31 -13.97 -2.29
N ILE A 169 2.35 -13.94 -0.94
CA ILE A 169 2.40 -15.14 -0.11
C ILE A 169 1.10 -15.95 -0.25
N ALA A 170 -0.06 -15.26 -0.28
CA ALA A 170 -1.35 -15.92 -0.39
C ALA A 170 -1.54 -16.66 -1.72
N GLU A 171 -0.94 -16.19 -2.82
CA GLU A 171 -0.93 -16.89 -4.11
C GLU A 171 -0.27 -18.29 -4.04
N GLU A 172 0.59 -18.52 -3.04
CA GLU A 172 1.28 -19.79 -2.84
C GLU A 172 0.45 -20.82 -2.05
N HIS A 173 -0.76 -20.43 -1.58
CA HIS A 173 -1.59 -21.35 -0.81
C HIS A 173 -2.12 -22.48 -1.69
N PRO A 174 -1.93 -23.76 -1.28
CA PRO A 174 -2.19 -24.90 -2.17
C PRO A 174 -3.67 -25.16 -2.46
N GLU A 175 -4.58 -24.75 -1.58
CA GLU A 175 -6.01 -25.06 -1.66
C GLU A 175 -6.89 -23.82 -1.90
N ASP A 176 -6.45 -22.65 -1.45
CA ASP A 176 -7.23 -21.40 -1.51
C ASP A 176 -6.32 -20.19 -1.80
N PRO A 177 -5.67 -20.16 -2.98
CA PRO A 177 -4.84 -19.03 -3.37
C PRO A 177 -5.68 -17.80 -3.71
N PHE A 178 -5.18 -16.62 -3.37
CA PHE A 178 -5.70 -15.33 -3.86
C PHE A 178 -4.56 -14.37 -4.14
N SER A 179 -4.79 -13.45 -5.07
CA SER A 179 -3.82 -12.48 -5.56
C SER A 179 -4.09 -11.06 -5.07
N ILE A 180 -3.21 -10.15 -5.43
CA ILE A 180 -3.44 -8.71 -5.23
C ILE A 180 -4.67 -8.20 -6.01
N ASP A 181 -4.98 -8.82 -7.16
CA ASP A 181 -6.15 -8.44 -7.94
C ASP A 181 -7.46 -8.85 -7.22
N ASP A 182 -7.48 -9.99 -6.54
CA ASP A 182 -8.61 -10.40 -5.72
C ASP A 182 -8.80 -9.47 -4.53
N VAL A 183 -7.71 -9.10 -3.84
CA VAL A 183 -7.74 -8.12 -2.75
C VAL A 183 -8.27 -6.77 -3.22
N ALA A 184 -7.80 -6.30 -4.38
CA ALA A 184 -8.24 -5.03 -4.96
C ALA A 184 -9.70 -5.11 -5.44
N GLY A 185 -10.10 -6.22 -6.06
CA GLY A 185 -11.47 -6.47 -6.50
C GLY A 185 -12.45 -6.44 -5.33
N ASP A 186 -12.17 -7.20 -4.28
CA ASP A 186 -13.01 -7.26 -3.07
C ASP A 186 -13.21 -5.90 -2.41
N ILE A 187 -12.14 -5.09 -2.29
CA ILE A 187 -12.28 -3.76 -1.68
C ILE A 187 -13.02 -2.78 -2.60
N VAL A 188 -12.87 -2.88 -3.93
CA VAL A 188 -13.64 -2.07 -4.89
C VAL A 188 -15.13 -2.40 -4.78
N GLU A 189 -15.51 -3.68 -4.84
CA GLU A 189 -16.91 -4.11 -4.69
C GLU A 189 -17.51 -3.64 -3.36
N LYS A 190 -16.76 -3.82 -2.27
CA LYS A 190 -17.18 -3.35 -0.94
C LYS A 190 -17.38 -1.84 -0.89
N LEU A 191 -16.49 -1.05 -1.49
CA LEU A 191 -16.61 0.41 -1.52
C LEU A 191 -17.81 0.84 -2.35
N MET A 192 -18.01 0.25 -3.53
CA MET A 192 -19.17 0.54 -4.39
C MET A 192 -20.48 0.20 -3.69
N TYR A 193 -20.57 -0.97 -3.06
CA TYR A 193 -21.74 -1.41 -2.31
C TYR A 193 -22.08 -0.48 -1.13
N ARG A 194 -21.05 0.02 -0.42
CA ARG A 194 -21.25 0.87 0.77
C ARG A 194 -21.45 2.36 0.46
N HIS A 195 -21.29 2.76 -0.80
CA HIS A 195 -21.51 4.15 -1.26
C HIS A 195 -22.57 4.21 -2.37
N PRO A 196 -23.79 3.71 -2.11
CA PRO A 196 -24.85 3.72 -3.12
C PRO A 196 -25.30 5.14 -3.53
N HIS A 197 -24.95 6.14 -2.72
CA HIS A 197 -25.16 7.55 -3.03
C HIS A 197 -24.13 8.12 -4.04
N VAL A 198 -23.06 7.38 -4.35
CA VAL A 198 -22.06 7.76 -5.36
C VAL A 198 -22.16 6.86 -6.58
N PHE A 199 -22.35 5.55 -6.37
CA PHE A 199 -22.30 4.53 -7.41
C PHE A 199 -23.69 3.95 -7.77
N GLY A 200 -24.76 4.39 -7.14
CA GLY A 200 -26.15 3.97 -7.35
C GLY A 200 -27.11 5.15 -7.34
N ASP A 201 -28.39 4.85 -7.15
CA ASP A 201 -29.48 5.82 -7.25
C ASP A 201 -30.00 6.31 -5.86
N VAL A 202 -29.28 6.08 -4.79
CA VAL A 202 -29.67 6.46 -3.43
C VAL A 202 -29.23 7.89 -3.15
N GLU A 203 -30.16 8.76 -2.82
CA GLU A 203 -29.83 10.11 -2.36
C GLU A 203 -29.48 10.10 -0.86
N ALA A 204 -28.38 10.73 -0.47
CA ALA A 204 -27.98 10.94 0.91
C ALA A 204 -27.57 12.39 1.13
N GLU A 205 -28.36 13.12 1.90
CA GLU A 205 -28.09 14.53 2.22
C GLU A 205 -27.25 14.65 3.52
N GLY A 206 -25.98 15.03 3.35
CA GLY A 206 -25.06 15.31 4.45
C GLY A 206 -24.31 14.09 5.00
N THR A 207 -23.23 14.36 5.72
CA THR A 207 -22.31 13.35 6.26
C THR A 207 -22.98 12.37 7.22
N ALA A 208 -23.91 12.83 8.04
CA ALA A 208 -24.62 11.99 9.00
C ALA A 208 -25.50 10.92 8.33
N ALA A 209 -26.17 11.25 7.21
CA ALA A 209 -26.97 10.30 6.44
C ALA A 209 -26.08 9.25 5.77
N VAL A 210 -24.93 9.66 5.23
CA VAL A 210 -23.93 8.76 4.65
C VAL A 210 -23.40 7.79 5.71
N GLU A 211 -23.07 8.28 6.90
CA GLU A 211 -22.54 7.47 8.00
C GLU A 211 -23.58 6.44 8.50
N ALA A 212 -24.83 6.85 8.63
CA ALA A 212 -25.93 5.97 9.03
C ALA A 212 -26.17 4.85 8.01
N ASN A 213 -26.20 5.19 6.70
CA ASN A 213 -26.34 4.21 5.63
C ASN A 213 -25.17 3.22 5.59
N TRP A 214 -23.94 3.71 5.73
CA TRP A 214 -22.75 2.87 5.79
C TRP A 214 -22.83 1.84 6.94
N GLU A 215 -23.17 2.27 8.15
CA GLU A 215 -23.25 1.36 9.30
C GLU A 215 -24.40 0.34 9.14
N GLN A 216 -25.51 0.71 8.52
CA GLN A 216 -26.60 -0.22 8.20
C GLN A 216 -26.15 -1.29 7.19
N LEU A 217 -25.51 -0.90 6.09
CA LEU A 217 -25.00 -1.81 5.07
C LEU A 217 -23.94 -2.74 5.65
N LYS A 218 -23.03 -2.22 6.46
CA LYS A 218 -22.00 -2.99 7.14
C LYS A 218 -22.55 -3.96 8.20
N ALA A 219 -23.68 -3.63 8.85
CA ALA A 219 -24.36 -4.52 9.77
C ALA A 219 -25.06 -5.67 9.01
N ALA A 220 -25.64 -5.37 7.84
CA ALA A 220 -26.31 -6.35 6.99
C ALA A 220 -25.32 -7.37 6.37
N GLU A 221 -24.12 -6.94 5.97
CA GLU A 221 -23.07 -7.84 5.43
C GLU A 221 -22.58 -8.88 6.44
N LYS A 222 -22.56 -8.52 7.72
CA LYS A 222 -22.02 -9.36 8.77
C LYS A 222 -23.14 -9.74 9.72
N GLN A 223 -23.66 -10.94 9.61
CA GLN A 223 -24.58 -11.52 10.59
C GLN A 223 -23.85 -11.67 11.94
N ARG A 224 -23.87 -10.58 12.75
CA ARG A 224 -23.21 -10.56 14.05
C ARG A 224 -24.22 -10.90 15.14
N GLU A 225 -23.84 -11.80 16.03
CA GLU A 225 -24.62 -12.13 17.23
C GLU A 225 -24.49 -11.02 18.28
N SER A 226 -23.34 -10.37 18.35
CA SER A 226 -23.05 -9.25 19.26
C SER A 226 -22.57 -8.00 18.52
N VAL A 227 -22.94 -6.84 19.04
CA VAL A 227 -22.42 -5.53 18.56
C VAL A 227 -20.90 -5.42 18.69
N LEU A 228 -20.28 -6.23 19.53
CA LEU A 228 -18.85 -6.27 19.78
C LEU A 228 -18.09 -7.22 18.84
N ASP A 229 -18.80 -8.06 18.08
CA ASP A 229 -18.16 -9.02 17.18
C ASP A 229 -17.33 -8.34 16.11
N GLY A 230 -16.14 -8.91 15.85
CA GLY A 230 -15.19 -8.41 14.85
C GLY A 230 -14.49 -7.10 15.27
N VAL A 231 -14.39 -6.81 16.57
CA VAL A 231 -13.41 -5.86 17.10
C VAL A 231 -12.11 -6.63 17.36
N PRO A 232 -11.00 -6.31 16.67
CA PRO A 232 -9.76 -7.05 16.86
C PRO A 232 -9.23 -6.91 18.29
N ALA A 233 -9.03 -8.02 18.99
CA ALA A 233 -8.49 -8.01 20.36
C ALA A 233 -7.00 -7.59 20.43
N GLY A 234 -6.29 -7.62 19.31
CA GLY A 234 -4.90 -7.20 19.20
C GLY A 234 -4.67 -5.70 19.06
N LEU A 235 -5.72 -4.88 19.05
CA LEU A 235 -5.58 -3.43 19.07
C LEU A 235 -4.86 -2.96 20.35
N PRO A 236 -4.12 -1.82 20.32
CA PRO A 236 -3.66 -1.16 21.52
C PRO A 236 -4.79 -0.98 22.52
N ALA A 237 -4.53 -1.18 23.81
CA ALA A 237 -5.56 -1.32 24.83
C ALA A 237 -6.57 -0.15 24.87
N LEU A 238 -6.09 1.09 24.73
CA LEU A 238 -6.97 2.27 24.72
C LEU A 238 -7.79 2.36 23.43
N ALA A 239 -7.20 2.08 22.27
CA ALA A 239 -7.90 2.02 20.98
C ALA A 239 -8.96 0.90 20.98
N TYR A 240 -8.64 -0.26 21.57
CA TYR A 240 -9.59 -1.35 21.76
C TYR A 240 -10.78 -0.91 22.64
N ALA A 241 -10.50 -0.32 23.81
CA ALA A 241 -11.53 0.20 24.71
C ALA A 241 -12.41 1.27 24.03
N ALA A 242 -11.80 2.25 23.37
CA ALA A 242 -12.53 3.29 22.63
C ALA A 242 -13.44 2.68 21.54
N LYS A 243 -12.95 1.65 20.82
CA LYS A 243 -13.74 0.95 19.80
C LYS A 243 -14.93 0.19 20.37
N LEU A 244 -14.75 -0.48 21.52
CA LEU A 244 -15.85 -1.15 22.21
C LEU A 244 -16.92 -0.15 22.68
N VAL A 245 -16.49 0.95 23.33
CA VAL A 245 -17.39 2.04 23.79
C VAL A 245 -18.18 2.62 22.61
N SER A 246 -17.50 2.96 21.52
CA SER A 246 -18.15 3.51 20.31
C SER A 246 -19.25 2.56 19.80
N ARG A 247 -18.99 1.25 19.73
CA ARG A 247 -19.99 0.29 19.26
C ARG A 247 -21.17 0.14 20.18
N VAL A 248 -20.92 0.07 21.50
CA VAL A 248 -21.97 -0.02 22.53
C VAL A 248 -22.88 1.21 22.47
N ARG A 249 -22.31 2.42 22.39
CA ARG A 249 -23.06 3.68 22.29
C ARG A 249 -23.90 3.77 21.01
N ARG A 250 -23.33 3.42 19.86
CA ARG A 250 -24.06 3.39 18.57
C ARG A 250 -25.22 2.40 18.57
N ALA A 251 -25.09 1.30 19.29
CA ALA A 251 -26.16 0.30 19.44
C ALA A 251 -27.22 0.69 20.49
N GLY A 252 -27.09 1.86 21.10
CA GLY A 252 -28.07 2.36 22.10
C GLY A 252 -27.98 1.68 23.47
N PHE A 253 -26.93 0.88 23.73
CA PHE A 253 -26.73 0.29 25.04
C PHE A 253 -26.10 1.31 26.02
N THR A 254 -26.68 1.40 27.20
CA THR A 254 -26.20 2.24 28.31
C THR A 254 -25.34 1.47 29.33
N ALA A 255 -25.13 0.18 29.09
CA ALA A 255 -24.38 -0.69 30.00
C ALA A 255 -22.88 -0.37 29.95
N VAL A 256 -22.49 0.68 30.64
CA VAL A 256 -21.09 0.96 30.88
C VAL A 256 -20.93 1.23 32.37
N PRO A 257 -20.03 0.53 33.06
CA PRO A 257 -19.79 0.76 34.50
C PRO A 257 -19.46 2.23 34.74
N ASP A 258 -20.20 2.85 35.67
CA ASP A 258 -19.81 4.16 36.19
C ASP A 258 -18.43 4.03 36.80
N ALA A 259 -17.47 4.74 36.25
CA ALA A 259 -16.14 4.76 36.79
C ALA A 259 -15.92 6.02 37.62
N PRO A 260 -15.29 5.87 38.79
CA PRO A 260 -15.05 7.00 39.69
C PRO A 260 -14.14 8.02 39.01
N TYR A 261 -14.42 9.29 39.28
CA TYR A 261 -13.64 10.45 38.82
C TYR A 261 -12.31 10.63 39.55
N GLU A 262 -12.16 9.98 40.68
CA GLU A 262 -10.99 10.13 41.54
C GLU A 262 -10.03 8.97 41.31
N LEU A 263 -8.74 9.30 41.26
CA LEU A 263 -7.71 8.28 41.27
C LEU A 263 -7.83 7.47 42.57
N PRO A 264 -7.89 6.16 42.50
CA PRO A 264 -7.94 5.32 43.69
C PRO A 264 -6.68 5.53 44.53
N THR A 265 -6.82 5.52 45.84
CA THR A 265 -5.70 5.70 46.80
C THR A 265 -4.64 4.61 46.59
N GLU A 266 -5.06 3.42 46.15
CA GLU A 266 -4.19 2.32 45.79
C GLU A 266 -4.48 1.89 44.35
N LEU A 267 -3.45 1.91 43.48
CA LEU A 267 -3.58 1.53 42.08
C LEU A 267 -3.29 0.03 41.91
N THR A 268 -4.35 -0.76 41.86
CA THR A 268 -4.27 -2.18 41.48
C THR A 268 -4.50 -2.37 39.96
N ALA A 269 -4.19 -3.54 39.41
CA ALA A 269 -4.48 -3.83 38.01
C ALA A 269 -5.98 -3.65 37.66
N GLU A 270 -6.86 -4.04 38.57
CA GLU A 270 -8.30 -3.91 38.40
C GLU A 270 -8.75 -2.44 38.42
N SER A 271 -8.31 -1.64 39.42
CA SER A 271 -8.68 -0.23 39.52
C SER A 271 -8.08 0.61 38.39
N ALA A 272 -6.86 0.31 37.94
CA ALA A 272 -6.24 0.94 36.78
C ALA A 272 -7.03 0.67 35.49
N GLY A 273 -7.41 -0.60 35.25
CA GLY A 273 -8.20 -0.97 34.09
C GLY A 273 -9.58 -0.27 34.05
N ARG A 274 -10.26 -0.18 35.19
CA ARG A 274 -11.55 0.53 35.30
C ARG A 274 -11.39 2.04 35.05
N LEU A 275 -10.34 2.65 35.58
CA LEU A 275 -10.04 4.07 35.35
C LEU A 275 -9.79 4.37 33.88
N LEU A 276 -8.94 3.58 33.22
CA LEU A 276 -8.64 3.74 31.79
C LEU A 276 -9.88 3.56 30.91
N LEU A 277 -10.73 2.58 31.23
CA LEU A 277 -12.00 2.40 30.52
C LEU A 277 -12.93 3.61 30.70
N ALA A 278 -13.00 4.20 31.90
CA ALA A 278 -13.79 5.40 32.15
C ALA A 278 -13.24 6.61 31.39
N VAL A 279 -11.93 6.75 31.31
CA VAL A 279 -11.29 7.81 30.50
C VAL A 279 -11.67 7.62 29.03
N ALA A 280 -11.58 6.39 28.50
CA ALA A 280 -11.98 6.09 27.13
C ALA A 280 -13.46 6.43 26.84
N GLN A 281 -14.37 6.14 27.79
CA GLN A 281 -15.78 6.48 27.66
C GLN A 281 -16.00 8.00 27.60
N ARG A 282 -15.43 8.75 28.53
CA ARG A 282 -15.57 10.21 28.58
C ARG A 282 -14.95 10.90 27.39
N ALA A 283 -13.79 10.40 26.95
CA ALA A 283 -13.16 10.87 25.73
C ALA A 283 -14.09 10.65 24.52
N HIS A 284 -14.72 9.47 24.41
CA HIS A 284 -15.70 9.19 23.37
C HIS A 284 -16.89 10.16 23.43
N ASP A 285 -17.51 10.33 24.62
CA ASP A 285 -18.65 11.22 24.80
C ASP A 285 -18.30 12.71 24.51
N ALA A 286 -17.02 13.07 24.66
CA ALA A 286 -16.48 14.41 24.34
C ALA A 286 -15.96 14.55 22.88
N GLY A 287 -16.02 13.50 22.07
CA GLY A 287 -15.46 13.50 20.70
C GLY A 287 -13.94 13.55 20.64
N VAL A 288 -13.25 13.07 21.70
CA VAL A 288 -11.79 13.06 21.81
C VAL A 288 -11.25 11.65 21.49
N ASP A 289 -10.28 11.57 20.59
CA ASP A 289 -9.49 10.34 20.40
C ASP A 289 -8.50 10.21 21.57
N VAL A 290 -8.79 9.26 22.47
CA VAL A 290 -8.00 9.08 23.69
C VAL A 290 -6.61 8.51 23.42
N ASP A 291 -6.45 7.72 22.37
CA ASP A 291 -5.18 7.10 22.01
C ASP A 291 -4.24 8.15 21.39
N ALA A 292 -4.73 8.93 20.42
CA ALA A 292 -4.00 10.06 19.86
C ALA A 292 -3.66 11.12 20.93
N ALA A 293 -4.58 11.43 21.84
CA ALA A 293 -4.35 12.38 22.93
C ALA A 293 -3.24 11.90 23.88
N LEU A 294 -3.21 10.60 24.20
CA LEU A 294 -2.16 10.03 25.04
C LEU A 294 -0.80 10.03 24.34
N ARG A 295 -0.75 9.68 23.03
CA ARG A 295 0.48 9.76 22.24
C ARG A 295 1.02 11.20 22.19
N ALA A 296 0.17 12.19 21.93
CA ALA A 296 0.57 13.60 21.93
C ALA A 296 1.14 14.04 23.30
N SER A 297 0.50 13.62 24.40
CA SER A 297 0.98 13.90 25.76
C SER A 297 2.32 13.22 26.06
N ALA A 298 2.49 11.98 25.61
CA ALA A 298 3.74 11.23 25.77
C ALA A 298 4.89 11.87 24.99
N ARG A 299 4.64 12.35 23.75
CA ARG A 299 5.62 13.13 22.99
C ARG A 299 5.99 14.44 23.69
N GLY A 300 5.00 15.16 24.26
CA GLY A 300 5.27 16.34 25.08
C GLY A 300 6.21 16.04 26.24
N TYR A 301 5.90 14.98 26.99
CA TYR A 301 6.74 14.54 28.11
C TYR A 301 8.16 14.14 27.66
N ARG A 302 8.30 13.44 26.53
CA ARG A 302 9.60 13.10 25.94
C ARG A 302 10.43 14.35 25.66
N ARG A 303 9.84 15.40 25.07
CA ARG A 303 10.53 16.68 24.82
C ARG A 303 10.97 17.36 26.12
N GLU A 304 10.13 17.38 27.14
CA GLU A 304 10.47 17.94 28.44
C GLU A 304 11.66 17.22 29.09
N VAL A 305 11.69 15.87 29.00
CA VAL A 305 12.82 15.08 29.51
C VAL A 305 14.09 15.39 28.72
N ARG A 306 14.03 15.42 27.36
CA ARG A 306 15.19 15.76 26.52
C ARG A 306 15.73 17.15 26.81
N ALA A 307 14.86 18.13 27.01
CA ALA A 307 15.26 19.48 27.40
C ALA A 307 15.96 19.52 28.80
N ALA A 308 15.46 18.73 29.75
CA ALA A 308 16.10 18.60 31.07
C ALA A 308 17.47 17.91 30.99
N GLU A 309 17.69 17.03 30.01
CA GLU A 309 18.98 16.38 29.72
C GLU A 309 19.94 17.30 28.92
N GLY A 310 19.47 18.49 28.49
CA GLY A 310 20.25 19.43 27.69
C GLY A 310 20.36 19.03 26.20
N LEU A 311 19.48 18.16 25.72
CA LEU A 311 19.39 17.72 24.35
C LEU A 311 18.38 18.58 23.59
N ALA A 312 18.75 19.03 22.38
CA ALA A 312 17.80 19.67 21.48
C ALA A 312 16.82 18.64 20.91
N ASP A 313 15.62 19.12 20.53
CA ASP A 313 14.64 18.30 19.79
C ASP A 313 15.19 17.91 18.42
#